data_949c1fdfdaf6beb2a85ad59fa76c4074
#
_entry.id   949c1fdfdaf6beb2a85ad59fa76c4074
#
_cell.length_a   1.000
_cell.length_b   1.000
_cell.length_c   1.000
_cell.angle_alpha   90.00
_cell.angle_beta   90.00
_cell.angle_gamma   90.00
#
_symmetry.space_group_name_H-M   'P 1'
#
loop_
_entity.id
_entity.type
_entity.pdbx_description
1 polymer ?
#
loop_
_entity_poly.entity_id
_entity_poly.type
_entity_poly.pdbx_seq_one_letter_code
_entity_poly.pdbx_strand_id
1 'polypeptide(L)'
;MRATAFEFRLRVWLMVAVIAIGFWSPWIQWLHLGARGTAWLWLSFELGGVGVAPGVAIELVTAVMVLLAAIAAGMRLWGTAYLGATTVGHAEMQAGRVMADGPYRRMRNPLYLGSFFMVTAMAALMPASGAVFTLVVLAIFLLRLILGEEAFLTTKLGALYETYKKAVSRLIPSVRPRVPAAGSRPDWGRAMLHEVMPLGMLVSFAVLSWEYNAGLLTRAVLVCFGLSLVVKAVAMPREDAAPRSA
;
A
#
# COMPACT_ATOMS: atom_id res chain seq x y z
N MET A 1 6.89 13.73 15.03
CA MET A 1 7.19 12.55 14.21
C MET A 1 6.76 12.71 12.73
N ARG A 2 6.95 13.86 12.10
CA ARG A 2 6.60 14.08 10.68
C ARG A 2 7.74 13.62 9.79
N ALA A 3 7.43 13.15 8.57
CA ALA A 3 8.46 12.85 7.59
C ALA A 3 9.16 14.13 7.12
N THR A 4 10.45 14.03 6.85
CA THR A 4 11.27 15.11 6.26
C THR A 4 11.03 15.17 4.75
N ALA A 5 11.39 16.29 4.10
CA ALA A 5 11.33 16.42 2.64
C ALA A 5 12.18 15.34 1.93
N PHE A 6 13.31 14.96 2.52
CA PHE A 6 14.17 13.88 2.03
C PHE A 6 13.46 12.51 2.06
N GLU A 7 12.85 12.17 3.20
CA GLU A 7 12.07 10.91 3.33
C GLU A 7 10.92 10.87 2.33
N PHE A 8 10.25 11.99 2.10
CA PHE A 8 9.15 12.09 1.15
C PHE A 8 9.61 11.91 -0.30
N ARG A 9 10.76 12.50 -0.66
CA ARG A 9 11.36 12.38 -2.00
C ARG A 9 11.81 10.95 -2.28
N LEU A 10 12.38 10.27 -1.30
CA LEU A 10 12.91 8.91 -1.44
C LEU A 10 11.95 7.82 -0.95
N ARG A 11 10.68 8.15 -0.67
CA ARG A 11 9.73 7.24 -0.02
C ARG A 11 9.64 5.86 -0.67
N VAL A 12 9.65 5.79 -2.01
CA VAL A 12 9.56 4.52 -2.73
C VAL A 12 10.82 3.67 -2.50
N TRP A 13 12.00 4.27 -2.60
CA TRP A 13 13.27 3.58 -2.40
C TRP A 13 13.46 3.14 -0.95
N LEU A 14 13.02 3.95 0.01
CA LEU A 14 13.05 3.57 1.42
C LEU A 14 12.11 2.39 1.72
N MET A 15 10.92 2.37 1.14
CA MET A 15 10.02 1.21 1.25
C MET A 15 10.64 -0.05 0.61
N VAL A 16 11.22 0.07 -0.58
CA VAL A 16 11.93 -1.04 -1.24
C VAL A 16 13.10 -1.54 -0.39
N ALA A 17 13.88 -0.64 0.22
CA ALA A 17 14.99 -1.02 1.10
C ALA A 17 14.49 -1.78 2.34
N VAL A 18 13.44 -1.30 3.00
CA VAL A 18 12.84 -1.99 4.16
C VAL A 18 12.35 -3.39 3.79
N ILE A 19 11.69 -3.53 2.65
CA ILE A 19 11.23 -4.81 2.12
C ILE A 19 12.41 -5.74 1.82
N ALA A 20 13.45 -5.24 1.15
CA ALA A 20 14.65 -6.01 0.84
C ALA A 20 15.37 -6.51 2.10
N ILE A 21 15.50 -5.66 3.12
CA ILE A 21 16.06 -6.04 4.43
C ILE A 21 15.21 -7.11 5.11
N GLY A 22 13.87 -7.01 5.02
CA GLY A 22 12.95 -8.01 5.56
C GLY A 22 13.12 -9.38 4.90
N PHE A 23 13.28 -9.44 3.58
CA PHE A 23 13.59 -10.68 2.87
C PHE A 23 14.98 -11.22 3.23
N TRP A 24 15.97 -10.35 3.31
CA TRP A 24 17.34 -10.74 3.66
C TRP A 24 17.49 -11.17 5.13
N SER A 25 16.85 -10.46 6.06
CA SER A 25 16.85 -10.79 7.51
C SER A 25 18.21 -11.22 8.04
N PRO A 26 19.27 -10.40 7.93
CA PRO A 26 20.66 -10.83 8.23
C PRO A 26 20.85 -11.20 9.70
N TRP A 27 20.05 -10.65 10.61
CA TRP A 27 20.08 -10.96 12.04
C TRP A 27 19.77 -12.42 12.35
N ILE A 28 19.09 -13.16 11.47
CA ILE A 28 18.84 -14.59 11.68
C ILE A 28 20.17 -15.37 11.78
N GLN A 29 21.13 -15.03 10.93
CA GLN A 29 22.46 -15.62 10.95
C GLN A 29 23.29 -15.10 12.14
N TRP A 30 23.28 -13.79 12.38
CA TRP A 30 24.09 -13.15 13.42
C TRP A 30 23.66 -13.54 14.84
N LEU A 31 22.36 -13.75 15.05
CA LEU A 31 21.76 -14.09 16.35
C LEU A 31 21.43 -15.58 16.48
N HIS A 32 21.82 -16.41 15.50
CA HIS A 32 21.57 -17.86 15.48
C HIS A 32 20.09 -18.23 15.73
N LEU A 33 19.14 -17.51 15.11
CA LEU A 33 17.69 -17.69 15.33
C LEU A 33 17.08 -18.91 14.62
N GLY A 34 17.90 -19.85 14.14
CA GLY A 34 17.43 -21.08 13.51
C GLY A 34 17.16 -20.98 12.01
N ALA A 35 16.22 -21.77 11.50
CA ALA A 35 15.94 -21.88 10.06
C ALA A 35 15.19 -20.66 9.51
N ARG A 36 15.44 -20.34 8.23
CA ARG A 36 14.77 -19.27 7.48
C ARG A 36 13.42 -19.73 6.90
N GLY A 37 12.53 -20.26 7.74
CA GLY A 37 11.16 -20.57 7.29
C GLY A 37 10.38 -19.29 6.98
N THR A 38 9.54 -19.34 5.95
CA THR A 38 8.66 -18.21 5.62
C THR A 38 7.59 -17.98 6.70
N ALA A 39 7.15 -16.74 6.88
CA ALA A 39 6.03 -16.43 7.77
C ALA A 39 4.75 -17.18 7.37
N TRP A 40 4.57 -17.48 6.09
CA TRP A 40 3.50 -18.31 5.58
C TRP A 40 3.49 -19.70 6.21
N LEU A 41 4.62 -20.42 6.13
CA LEU A 41 4.76 -21.74 6.77
C LEU A 41 4.68 -21.64 8.30
N TRP A 42 5.36 -20.66 8.90
CA TRP A 42 5.33 -20.46 10.34
C TRP A 42 3.90 -20.29 10.87
N LEU A 43 3.10 -19.40 10.26
CA LEU A 43 1.69 -19.21 10.63
C LEU A 43 0.86 -20.49 10.44
N SER A 44 1.13 -21.27 9.38
CA SER A 44 0.44 -22.53 9.15
C SER A 44 0.77 -23.57 10.23
N PHE A 45 2.01 -23.62 10.71
CA PHE A 45 2.41 -24.49 11.84
C PHE A 45 1.76 -24.04 13.15
N GLU A 46 1.71 -22.74 13.44
CA GLU A 46 1.03 -22.22 14.63
C GLU A 46 -0.46 -22.58 14.66
N LEU A 47 -1.14 -22.47 13.52
CA LEU A 47 -2.52 -22.93 13.39
C LEU A 47 -2.66 -24.44 13.60
N GLY A 48 -1.71 -25.22 13.12
CA GLY A 48 -1.64 -26.65 13.39
C GLY A 48 -1.49 -26.97 14.88
N GLY A 49 -0.69 -26.19 15.59
CA GLY A 49 -0.48 -26.29 17.05
C GLY A 49 -1.75 -26.06 17.88
N VAL A 50 -2.70 -25.29 17.38
CA VAL A 50 -4.01 -25.08 18.03
C VAL A 50 -5.12 -26.01 17.53
N GLY A 51 -4.75 -27.09 16.81
CA GLY A 51 -5.66 -28.17 16.41
C GLY A 51 -6.28 -28.04 15.02
N VAL A 52 -5.85 -27.09 14.21
CA VAL A 52 -6.29 -27.01 12.80
C VAL A 52 -5.52 -28.04 11.96
N ALA A 53 -6.22 -28.83 11.14
CA ALA A 53 -5.56 -29.80 10.25
C ALA A 53 -4.52 -29.09 9.35
N PRO A 54 -3.31 -29.67 9.16
CA PRO A 54 -2.20 -28.98 8.46
C PRO A 54 -2.57 -28.48 7.04
N GLY A 55 -3.33 -29.26 6.27
CA GLY A 55 -3.82 -28.85 4.95
C GLY A 55 -4.74 -27.64 5.01
N VAL A 56 -5.68 -27.63 5.98
CA VAL A 56 -6.60 -26.51 6.19
C VAL A 56 -5.84 -25.27 6.68
N ALA A 57 -4.84 -25.45 7.55
CA ALA A 57 -4.04 -24.36 8.08
C ALA A 57 -3.31 -23.59 6.97
N ILE A 58 -2.65 -24.30 6.04
CA ILE A 58 -1.94 -23.65 4.94
C ILE A 58 -2.90 -22.99 3.94
N GLU A 59 -4.05 -23.61 3.68
CA GLU A 59 -5.10 -23.04 2.83
C GLU A 59 -5.67 -21.76 3.42
N LEU A 60 -5.92 -21.72 4.74
CA LEU A 60 -6.41 -20.52 5.43
C LEU A 60 -5.41 -19.36 5.34
N VAL A 61 -4.13 -19.61 5.63
CA VAL A 61 -3.10 -18.57 5.53
C VAL A 61 -2.97 -18.08 4.09
N THR A 62 -3.03 -18.99 3.11
CA THR A 62 -3.05 -18.66 1.67
C THR A 62 -4.23 -17.78 1.32
N ALA A 63 -5.43 -18.15 1.74
CA ALA A 63 -6.65 -17.38 1.49
C ALA A 63 -6.55 -15.96 2.08
N VAL A 64 -6.00 -15.83 3.30
CA VAL A 64 -5.76 -14.52 3.93
C VAL A 64 -4.75 -13.69 3.13
N MET A 65 -3.67 -14.29 2.64
CA MET A 65 -2.71 -13.63 1.75
C MET A 65 -3.38 -13.07 0.49
N VAL A 66 -4.18 -13.89 -0.19
CA VAL A 66 -4.91 -13.50 -1.41
C VAL A 66 -5.91 -12.38 -1.09
N LEU A 67 -6.65 -12.49 0.01
CA LEU A 67 -7.60 -11.48 0.46
C LEU A 67 -6.91 -10.13 0.74
N LEU A 68 -5.78 -10.14 1.43
CA LEU A 68 -4.99 -8.93 1.70
C LEU A 68 -4.49 -8.28 0.40
N ALA A 69 -4.04 -9.09 -0.56
CA ALA A 69 -3.64 -8.60 -1.89
C ALA A 69 -4.84 -8.00 -2.65
N ALA A 70 -6.01 -8.61 -2.56
CA ALA A 70 -7.24 -8.11 -3.18
C ALA A 70 -7.70 -6.78 -2.57
N ILE A 71 -7.70 -6.68 -1.24
CA ILE A 71 -8.00 -5.42 -0.52
C ILE A 71 -6.99 -4.34 -0.92
N ALA A 72 -5.70 -4.67 -0.95
CA ALA A 72 -4.64 -3.75 -1.33
C ALA A 72 -4.83 -3.21 -2.76
N ALA A 73 -5.01 -4.11 -3.73
CA ALA A 73 -5.20 -3.75 -5.12
C ALA A 73 -6.47 -2.92 -5.32
N GLY A 74 -7.59 -3.32 -4.70
CA GLY A 74 -8.86 -2.60 -4.77
C GLY A 74 -8.78 -1.19 -4.18
N MET A 75 -8.19 -1.05 -2.99
CA MET A 75 -8.03 0.26 -2.34
C MET A 75 -7.13 1.19 -3.14
N ARG A 76 -6.01 0.67 -3.66
CA ARG A 76 -5.08 1.46 -4.45
C ARG A 76 -5.68 1.86 -5.79
N LEU A 77 -6.29 0.90 -6.51
CA LEU A 77 -6.97 1.18 -7.78
C LEU A 77 -8.07 2.23 -7.60
N TRP A 78 -8.92 2.07 -6.58
CA TRP A 78 -9.98 3.02 -6.27
C TRP A 78 -9.43 4.39 -5.87
N GLY A 79 -8.40 4.43 -5.02
CA GLY A 79 -7.74 5.69 -4.62
C GLY A 79 -7.11 6.41 -5.80
N THR A 80 -6.34 5.70 -6.63
CA THR A 80 -5.66 6.26 -7.80
C THR A 80 -6.62 6.73 -8.88
N ALA A 81 -7.77 6.05 -9.07
CA ALA A 81 -8.78 6.46 -10.05
C ALA A 81 -9.36 7.85 -9.76
N TYR A 82 -9.39 8.28 -8.51
CA TYR A 82 -9.84 9.60 -8.11
C TYR A 82 -8.71 10.61 -7.84
N LEU A 83 -7.45 10.21 -7.95
CA LEU A 83 -6.29 11.07 -7.68
C LEU A 83 -5.93 11.97 -8.87
N GLY A 84 -6.37 11.63 -10.09
CA GLY A 84 -5.89 12.24 -11.32
C GLY A 84 -6.53 13.56 -11.73
N ALA A 85 -7.72 13.88 -11.28
CA ALA A 85 -8.45 15.05 -11.75
C ALA A 85 -8.16 16.33 -10.95
N THR A 86 -7.72 16.21 -9.70
CA THR A 86 -7.44 17.36 -8.84
C THR A 86 -6.37 16.96 -7.80
N THR A 87 -5.12 17.16 -8.15
CA THR A 87 -3.95 16.79 -7.33
C THR A 87 -3.81 17.62 -6.05
N VAL A 88 -4.74 18.48 -5.76
CA VAL A 88 -4.71 19.36 -4.59
C VAL A 88 -5.72 18.82 -3.61
N GLY A 89 -5.23 18.13 -2.59
CA GLY A 89 -5.97 17.83 -1.37
C GLY A 89 -7.46 17.79 -1.54
N HIS A 90 -7.95 16.93 -2.38
CA HIS A 90 -9.30 16.56 -2.80
C HIS A 90 -10.49 17.02 -1.93
N ALA A 91 -10.35 18.15 -1.26
CA ALA A 91 -11.38 18.83 -0.56
C ALA A 91 -11.61 20.17 -1.26
N GLU A 92 -12.54 20.21 -2.19
CA GLU A 92 -13.04 21.47 -2.77
C GLU A 92 -14.14 22.03 -1.89
N MET A 93 -14.21 23.35 -1.82
CA MET A 93 -15.28 24.05 -1.13
C MET A 93 -16.29 24.59 -2.16
N GLN A 94 -17.43 23.93 -2.26
CA GLN A 94 -18.61 24.53 -2.88
C GLN A 94 -19.61 24.90 -1.78
N ALA A 95 -20.08 26.12 -1.81
CA ALA A 95 -21.07 26.63 -0.84
C ALA A 95 -20.70 26.44 0.65
N GLY A 96 -19.41 26.61 1.00
CA GLY A 96 -18.95 26.51 2.40
C GLY A 96 -18.84 25.08 2.95
N ARG A 97 -18.95 24.03 2.11
CA ARG A 97 -18.81 22.62 2.51
C ARG A 97 -17.57 22.01 1.88
N VAL A 98 -16.88 21.17 2.68
CA VAL A 98 -15.78 20.35 2.20
C VAL A 98 -16.35 19.18 1.41
N MET A 99 -15.86 18.98 0.19
CA MET A 99 -16.28 17.92 -0.71
C MET A 99 -15.08 17.08 -1.12
N ALA A 100 -15.30 15.79 -1.34
CA ALA A 100 -14.28 14.85 -1.81
C ALA A 100 -14.96 13.77 -2.66
N ASP A 101 -14.18 12.92 -3.35
CA ASP A 101 -14.72 11.87 -4.19
C ASP A 101 -14.12 10.49 -3.85
N GLY A 102 -14.77 9.45 -4.33
CA GLY A 102 -14.33 8.07 -4.18
C GLY A 102 -14.06 7.66 -2.74
N PRO A 103 -12.92 6.99 -2.48
CA PRO A 103 -12.55 6.53 -1.15
C PRO A 103 -12.23 7.68 -0.19
N TYR A 104 -11.85 8.86 -0.70
CA TYR A 104 -11.50 10.03 0.11
C TYR A 104 -12.70 10.62 0.88
N ARG A 105 -13.92 10.24 0.52
CA ARG A 105 -15.13 10.52 1.30
C ARG A 105 -15.27 9.65 2.55
N ARG A 106 -14.49 8.57 2.64
CA ARG A 106 -14.61 7.53 3.68
C ARG A 106 -13.39 7.46 4.59
N MET A 107 -12.20 7.73 4.03
CA MET A 107 -10.92 7.82 4.73
C MET A 107 -9.97 8.76 4.00
N ARG A 108 -9.02 9.36 4.72
CA ARG A 108 -8.11 10.33 4.13
C ARG A 108 -6.96 9.71 3.34
N ASN A 109 -6.51 8.52 3.74
CA ASN A 109 -5.26 7.93 3.25
C ASN A 109 -5.44 6.50 2.67
N PRO A 110 -6.32 6.30 1.66
CA PRO A 110 -6.59 4.97 1.10
C PRO A 110 -5.36 4.32 0.46
N LEU A 111 -4.52 5.11 -0.21
CA LEU A 111 -3.31 4.61 -0.89
C LEU A 111 -2.26 4.10 0.10
N TYR A 112 -2.07 4.79 1.23
CA TYR A 112 -1.14 4.35 2.27
C TYR A 112 -1.62 3.06 2.94
N LEU A 113 -2.92 2.97 3.24
CA LEU A 113 -3.49 1.76 3.81
C LEU A 113 -3.43 0.58 2.81
N GLY A 114 -3.73 0.83 1.54
CA GLY A 114 -3.56 -0.16 0.47
C GLY A 114 -2.10 -0.63 0.33
N SER A 115 -1.13 0.28 0.44
CA SER A 115 0.30 -0.07 0.44
C SER A 115 0.67 -0.94 1.64
N PHE A 116 0.12 -0.64 2.82
CA PHE A 116 0.36 -1.44 4.01
C PHE A 116 -0.17 -2.87 3.83
N PHE A 117 -1.41 -3.04 3.36
CA PHE A 117 -1.98 -4.37 3.08
C PHE A 117 -1.20 -5.13 1.99
N MET A 118 -0.74 -4.43 0.95
CA MET A 118 0.09 -5.03 -0.09
C MET A 118 1.38 -5.63 0.49
N VAL A 119 2.08 -4.87 1.33
CA VAL A 119 3.31 -5.35 1.98
C VAL A 119 3.00 -6.41 3.03
N THR A 120 1.85 -6.35 3.71
CA THR A 120 1.43 -7.40 4.65
C THR A 120 1.22 -8.75 3.93
N ALA A 121 0.56 -8.74 2.78
CA ALA A 121 0.44 -9.96 1.97
C ALA A 121 1.81 -10.50 1.53
N MET A 122 2.70 -9.62 1.09
CA MET A 122 4.05 -9.99 0.66
C MET A 122 4.94 -10.45 1.83
N ALA A 123 4.73 -9.93 3.04
CA ALA A 123 5.49 -10.30 4.22
C ALA A 123 5.35 -11.78 4.59
N ALA A 124 4.26 -12.44 4.17
CA ALA A 124 4.11 -13.89 4.32
C ALA A 124 5.23 -14.69 3.61
N LEU A 125 5.83 -14.14 2.56
CA LEU A 125 6.94 -14.75 1.82
C LEU A 125 8.32 -14.53 2.49
N MET A 126 8.41 -13.64 3.48
CA MET A 126 9.64 -13.33 4.23
C MET A 126 9.84 -14.34 5.37
N PRO A 127 11.07 -14.46 5.91
CA PRO A 127 11.27 -15.07 7.21
C PRO A 127 10.39 -14.39 8.28
N ALA A 128 9.86 -15.14 9.25
CA ALA A 128 8.90 -14.61 10.23
C ALA A 128 9.42 -13.34 10.96
N SER A 129 10.68 -13.33 11.39
CA SER A 129 11.30 -12.14 12.00
C SER A 129 11.46 -10.98 11.00
N GLY A 130 11.73 -11.27 9.73
CA GLY A 130 11.78 -10.28 8.64
C GLY A 130 10.42 -9.68 8.34
N ALA A 131 9.37 -10.48 8.38
CA ALA A 131 7.99 -10.02 8.26
C ALA A 131 7.63 -9.03 9.37
N VAL A 132 7.90 -9.39 10.63
CA VAL A 132 7.65 -8.50 11.79
C VAL A 132 8.44 -7.19 11.65
N PHE A 133 9.74 -7.28 11.35
CA PHE A 133 10.58 -6.10 11.12
C PHE A 133 9.97 -5.19 10.04
N THR A 134 9.65 -5.77 8.87
CA THR A 134 9.12 -5.01 7.74
C THR A 134 7.81 -4.33 8.10
N LEU A 135 6.88 -5.04 8.72
CA LEU A 135 5.57 -4.48 9.06
C LEU A 135 5.66 -3.37 10.10
N VAL A 136 6.50 -3.52 11.13
CA VAL A 136 6.68 -2.49 12.17
C VAL A 136 7.34 -1.25 11.59
N VAL A 137 8.46 -1.41 10.88
CA VAL A 137 9.20 -0.28 10.31
C VAL A 137 8.35 0.43 9.24
N LEU A 138 7.66 -0.33 8.39
CA LEU A 138 6.79 0.24 7.37
C LEU A 138 5.60 0.98 7.99
N ALA A 139 4.94 0.43 9.01
CA ALA A 139 3.83 1.10 9.70
C ALA A 139 4.26 2.46 10.27
N ILE A 140 5.42 2.50 10.94
CA ILE A 140 5.99 3.74 11.46
C ILE A 140 6.30 4.71 10.33
N PHE A 141 6.92 4.23 9.25
CA PHE A 141 7.32 5.05 8.11
C PHE A 141 6.10 5.63 7.38
N LEU A 142 5.10 4.81 7.06
CA LEU A 142 3.86 5.26 6.43
C LEU A 142 3.12 6.28 7.32
N LEU A 143 3.07 6.05 8.63
CA LEU A 143 2.48 7.03 9.55
C LEU A 143 3.22 8.36 9.53
N ARG A 144 4.56 8.36 9.46
CA ARG A 144 5.36 9.59 9.33
C ARG A 144 5.07 10.32 8.02
N LEU A 145 4.94 9.60 6.90
CA LEU A 145 4.56 10.17 5.60
C LEU A 145 3.16 10.81 5.66
N ILE A 146 2.17 10.10 6.19
CA ILE A 146 0.81 10.60 6.38
C ILE A 146 0.80 11.89 7.21
N LEU A 147 1.50 11.91 8.34
CA LEU A 147 1.58 13.09 9.21
C LEU A 147 2.28 14.27 8.54
N GLY A 148 3.27 14.00 7.69
CA GLY A 148 3.95 15.04 6.88
C GLY A 148 3.01 15.62 5.82
N GLU A 149 2.30 14.77 5.08
CA GLU A 149 1.34 15.18 4.06
C GLU A 149 0.15 15.95 4.65
N GLU A 150 -0.44 15.44 5.74
CA GLU A 150 -1.54 16.13 6.43
C GLU A 150 -1.11 17.50 6.95
N ALA A 151 0.13 17.66 7.42
CA ALA A 151 0.65 18.94 7.86
C ALA A 151 0.84 19.92 6.69
N PHE A 152 1.39 19.43 5.56
CA PHE A 152 1.53 20.23 4.34
C PHE A 152 0.16 20.69 3.83
N LEU A 153 -0.82 19.78 3.75
CA LEU A 153 -2.18 20.11 3.31
C LEU A 153 -2.87 21.10 4.28
N THR A 154 -2.67 20.95 5.58
CA THR A 154 -3.16 21.92 6.57
C THR A 154 -2.59 23.31 6.35
N THR A 155 -1.28 23.42 6.07
CA THR A 155 -0.66 24.71 5.77
C THR A 155 -1.16 25.32 4.46
N LYS A 156 -1.38 24.46 3.43
CA LYS A 156 -1.79 24.90 2.09
C LYS A 156 -3.27 25.27 2.00
N LEU A 157 -4.15 24.53 2.67
CA LEU A 157 -5.61 24.62 2.55
C LEU A 157 -6.29 25.25 3.79
N GLY A 158 -5.56 25.43 4.89
CA GLY A 158 -6.05 26.08 6.10
C GLY A 158 -7.29 25.43 6.71
N ALA A 159 -8.28 26.25 7.04
CA ALA A 159 -9.53 25.84 7.68
C ALA A 159 -10.33 24.77 6.93
N LEU A 160 -10.21 24.74 5.61
CA LEU A 160 -10.80 23.74 4.73
C LEU A 160 -10.34 22.34 5.07
N TYR A 161 -9.03 22.15 5.11
CA TYR A 161 -8.47 20.84 5.41
C TYR A 161 -8.70 20.43 6.87
N GLU A 162 -8.72 21.39 7.80
CA GLU A 162 -9.06 21.13 9.20
C GLU A 162 -10.50 20.60 9.35
N THR A 163 -11.45 21.16 8.61
CA THR A 163 -12.84 20.69 8.57
C THR A 163 -12.93 19.27 8.01
N TYR A 164 -12.19 19.00 6.93
CA TYR A 164 -12.10 17.67 6.34
C TYR A 164 -11.49 16.65 7.32
N LYS A 165 -10.43 17.00 8.03
CA LYS A 165 -9.79 16.15 9.05
C LYS A 165 -10.73 15.78 10.19
N LYS A 166 -11.62 16.70 10.60
CA LYS A 166 -12.63 16.44 11.64
C LYS A 166 -13.73 15.49 11.16
N ALA A 167 -14.10 15.57 9.89
CA ALA A 167 -15.19 14.76 9.32
C ALA A 167 -14.76 13.35 8.92
N VAL A 168 -13.56 13.19 8.34
CA VAL A 168 -13.09 11.95 7.71
C VAL A 168 -11.93 11.36 8.50
N SER A 169 -12.00 10.07 8.81
CA SER A 169 -10.96 9.34 9.55
C SER A 169 -9.65 9.23 8.76
N ARG A 170 -8.52 9.07 9.47
CA ARG A 170 -7.20 8.98 8.85
C ARG A 170 -7.00 7.69 8.03
N LEU A 171 -7.27 6.53 8.62
CA LEU A 171 -7.01 5.20 8.05
C LEU A 171 -8.21 4.27 8.11
N ILE A 172 -9.08 4.40 9.11
CA ILE A 172 -10.22 3.50 9.26
C ILE A 172 -11.33 3.94 8.31
N PRO A 173 -11.71 3.10 7.31
CA PRO A 173 -12.75 3.47 6.36
C PRO A 173 -14.13 3.52 7.05
N SER A 174 -14.86 4.59 6.85
CA SER A 174 -16.25 4.64 7.26
C SER A 174 -17.14 3.91 6.25
N VAL A 175 -18.14 3.16 6.74
CA VAL A 175 -19.11 2.46 5.89
C VAL A 175 -19.90 3.46 5.04
N ARG A 176 -20.28 4.62 5.62
CA ARG A 176 -20.98 5.68 4.91
C ARG A 176 -20.03 6.83 4.57
N PRO A 177 -20.22 7.50 3.41
CA PRO A 177 -19.48 8.73 3.11
C PRO A 177 -19.68 9.78 4.20
N ARG A 178 -18.60 10.47 4.58
CA ARG A 178 -18.59 11.49 5.63
C ARG A 178 -18.71 12.91 5.11
N VAL A 179 -18.42 13.10 3.83
CA VAL A 179 -18.51 14.40 3.14
C VAL A 179 -19.25 14.22 1.81
N PRO A 180 -19.89 15.29 1.28
CA PRO A 180 -20.56 15.26 -0.02
C PRO A 180 -19.58 14.92 -1.14
N ALA A 181 -20.10 14.49 -2.29
CA ALA A 181 -19.33 14.28 -3.50
C ALA A 181 -18.98 15.62 -4.17
N ALA A 182 -17.75 15.75 -4.63
CA ALA A 182 -17.31 16.88 -5.46
C ALA A 182 -17.76 16.74 -6.93
N GLY A 183 -18.07 15.50 -7.36
CA GLY A 183 -18.54 15.21 -8.71
C GLY A 183 -17.44 14.87 -9.70
N SER A 184 -16.21 14.61 -9.22
CA SER A 184 -15.10 14.15 -10.08
C SER A 184 -15.41 12.79 -10.67
N ARG A 185 -15.05 12.58 -11.95
CA ARG A 185 -15.15 11.26 -12.60
C ARG A 185 -13.87 10.47 -12.36
N PRO A 186 -13.97 9.15 -12.06
CA PRO A 186 -12.80 8.30 -11.91
C PRO A 186 -12.13 8.02 -13.26
N ASP A 187 -10.83 8.09 -13.30
CA ASP A 187 -10.01 7.66 -14.45
C ASP A 187 -9.45 6.24 -14.18
N TRP A 188 -10.25 5.23 -14.50
CA TRP A 188 -9.89 3.83 -14.31
C TRP A 188 -8.75 3.39 -15.22
N GLY A 189 -8.66 3.90 -16.46
CA GLY A 189 -7.62 3.56 -17.41
C GLY A 189 -6.24 3.97 -16.89
N ARG A 190 -6.12 5.23 -16.47
CA ARG A 190 -4.91 5.76 -15.83
C ARG A 190 -4.59 5.01 -14.54
N ALA A 191 -5.59 4.73 -13.71
CA ALA A 191 -5.39 4.01 -12.46
C ALA A 191 -4.83 2.61 -12.68
N MET A 192 -5.31 1.87 -13.67
CA MET A 192 -4.76 0.54 -14.01
C MET A 192 -3.28 0.60 -14.40
N LEU A 193 -2.88 1.60 -15.19
CA LEU A 193 -1.48 1.80 -15.56
C LEU A 193 -0.59 2.17 -14.37
N HIS A 194 -1.11 2.94 -13.42
CA HIS A 194 -0.38 3.30 -12.21
C HIS A 194 -0.24 2.13 -11.22
N GLU A 195 -1.24 1.26 -11.17
CA GLU A 195 -1.35 0.19 -10.18
C GLU A 195 -1.02 -1.20 -10.76
N VAL A 196 -0.19 -1.28 -11.80
CA VAL A 196 0.27 -2.54 -12.42
C VAL A 196 0.89 -3.48 -11.38
N MET A 197 1.70 -2.97 -10.45
CA MET A 197 2.36 -3.80 -9.44
C MET A 197 1.35 -4.44 -8.46
N PRO A 198 0.43 -3.70 -7.81
CA PRO A 198 -0.58 -4.32 -6.95
C PRO A 198 -1.54 -5.26 -7.68
N LEU A 199 -1.93 -4.92 -8.90
CA LEU A 199 -2.80 -5.79 -9.72
C LEU A 199 -2.07 -7.07 -10.13
N GLY A 200 -0.84 -6.97 -10.60
CA GLY A 200 -0.02 -8.13 -10.94
C GLY A 200 0.26 -9.02 -9.72
N MET A 201 0.52 -8.41 -8.56
CA MET A 201 0.68 -9.15 -7.31
C MET A 201 -0.61 -9.90 -6.92
N LEU A 202 -1.77 -9.25 -7.03
CA LEU A 202 -3.05 -9.90 -6.78
C LEU A 202 -3.25 -11.12 -7.69
N VAL A 203 -3.03 -10.96 -9.00
CA VAL A 203 -3.14 -12.07 -9.96
C VAL A 203 -2.16 -13.20 -9.62
N SER A 204 -0.90 -12.85 -9.33
CA SER A 204 0.12 -13.83 -8.94
C SER A 204 -0.29 -14.61 -7.68
N PHE A 205 -0.79 -13.92 -6.66
CA PHE A 205 -1.21 -14.56 -5.42
C PHE A 205 -2.47 -15.40 -5.61
N ALA A 206 -3.46 -14.90 -6.36
CA ALA A 206 -4.69 -15.65 -6.63
C ALA A 206 -4.47 -16.94 -7.41
N VAL A 207 -3.47 -16.96 -8.32
CA VAL A 207 -3.23 -18.11 -9.20
C VAL A 207 -2.10 -19.00 -8.68
N LEU A 208 -0.96 -18.42 -8.29
CA LEU A 208 0.27 -19.16 -8.00
C LEU A 208 0.44 -19.58 -6.54
N SER A 209 -0.30 -18.98 -5.59
CA SER A 209 -0.12 -19.31 -4.17
C SER A 209 -0.56 -20.73 -3.83
N TRP A 210 -1.44 -21.32 -4.62
CA TRP A 210 -1.94 -22.68 -4.45
C TRP A 210 -0.91 -23.75 -4.84
N GLU A 211 0.18 -23.37 -5.50
CA GLU A 211 1.36 -24.22 -5.71
C GLU A 211 2.23 -24.34 -4.45
N TYR A 212 1.91 -23.60 -3.39
CA TYR A 212 2.64 -23.56 -2.12
C TYR A 212 4.16 -23.33 -2.27
N ASN A 213 4.55 -22.59 -3.31
CA ASN A 213 5.94 -22.31 -3.65
C ASN A 213 6.25 -20.82 -3.41
N ALA A 214 6.80 -20.50 -2.24
CA ALA A 214 7.16 -19.13 -1.88
C ALA A 214 8.23 -18.53 -2.83
N GLY A 215 9.15 -19.35 -3.35
CA GLY A 215 10.14 -18.91 -4.32
C GLY A 215 9.52 -18.49 -5.64
N LEU A 216 8.52 -19.23 -6.14
CA LEU A 216 7.75 -18.89 -7.34
C LEU A 216 7.02 -17.55 -7.16
N LEU A 217 6.31 -17.40 -6.04
CA LEU A 217 5.60 -16.14 -5.73
C LEU A 217 6.54 -14.95 -5.60
N THR A 218 7.69 -15.12 -4.93
CA THR A 218 8.69 -14.05 -4.81
C THR A 218 9.19 -13.59 -6.19
N ARG A 219 9.48 -14.52 -7.09
CA ARG A 219 9.87 -14.20 -8.47
C ARG A 219 8.74 -13.49 -9.23
N ALA A 220 7.50 -13.94 -9.08
CA ALA A 220 6.35 -13.30 -9.71
C ALA A 220 6.17 -11.85 -9.22
N VAL A 221 6.32 -11.59 -7.93
CA VAL A 221 6.28 -10.22 -7.35
C VAL A 221 7.40 -9.35 -7.91
N LEU A 222 8.63 -9.87 -8.06
CA LEU A 222 9.74 -9.14 -8.66
C LEU A 222 9.49 -8.81 -10.14
N VAL A 223 8.90 -9.74 -10.90
CA VAL A 223 8.49 -9.50 -12.30
C VAL A 223 7.41 -8.40 -12.35
N CYS A 224 6.39 -8.45 -11.50
CA CYS A 224 5.36 -7.40 -11.43
C CYS A 224 5.96 -6.03 -11.08
N PHE A 225 6.93 -6.00 -10.18
CA PHE A 225 7.64 -4.76 -9.83
C PHE A 225 8.42 -4.21 -11.02
N GLY A 226 9.22 -5.05 -11.70
CA GLY A 226 9.94 -4.65 -12.92
C GLY A 226 9.01 -4.16 -14.02
N LEU A 227 7.92 -4.89 -14.28
CA LEU A 227 6.91 -4.50 -15.27
C LEU A 227 6.27 -3.15 -14.92
N SER A 228 5.96 -2.91 -13.65
CA SER A 228 5.43 -1.63 -13.17
C SER A 228 6.39 -0.46 -13.46
N LEU A 229 7.71 -0.66 -13.33
CA LEU A 229 8.70 0.37 -13.65
C LEU A 229 8.74 0.64 -15.18
N VAL A 230 8.68 -0.40 -15.99
CA VAL A 230 8.65 -0.27 -17.47
C VAL A 230 7.39 0.47 -17.91
N VAL A 231 6.21 0.08 -17.41
CA VAL A 231 4.93 0.75 -17.74
C VAL A 231 4.99 2.23 -17.35
N LYS A 232 5.50 2.55 -16.16
CA LYS A 232 5.65 3.95 -15.74
C LYS A 232 6.61 4.74 -16.65
N ALA A 233 7.70 4.13 -17.08
CA ALA A 233 8.67 4.78 -17.94
C ALA A 233 8.13 5.05 -19.35
N VAL A 234 7.31 4.12 -19.89
CA VAL A 234 6.80 4.18 -21.27
C VAL A 234 5.47 4.91 -21.37
N ALA A 235 4.53 4.61 -20.49
CA ALA A 235 3.15 5.12 -20.57
C ALA A 235 2.92 6.45 -19.86
N MET A 236 3.88 6.90 -19.05
CA MET A 236 3.78 8.15 -18.29
C MET A 236 4.97 9.05 -18.62
N PRO A 237 4.90 9.85 -19.69
CA PRO A 237 5.92 10.86 -19.97
C PRO A 237 6.10 11.77 -18.75
N ARG A 238 7.35 12.11 -18.43
CA ARG A 238 7.66 13.03 -17.34
C ARG A 238 6.95 14.37 -17.60
N GLU A 239 6.16 14.84 -16.63
CA GLU A 239 5.59 16.19 -16.63
C GLU A 239 6.66 17.31 -16.50
N ASP A 240 7.95 16.95 -16.50
CA ASP A 240 9.08 17.88 -16.30
C ASP A 240 9.50 18.67 -17.56
N ALA A 241 8.73 18.59 -18.64
CA ALA A 241 9.02 19.32 -19.89
C ALA A 241 8.24 20.65 -20.02
N ALA A 242 7.82 21.29 -18.93
CA ALA A 242 7.45 22.69 -19.00
C ALA A 242 8.70 23.55 -19.20
N PRO A 243 8.84 24.33 -20.31
CA PRO A 243 9.98 25.20 -20.50
C PRO A 243 10.05 26.19 -19.35
N ARG A 244 11.20 26.25 -18.68
CA ARG A 244 11.50 27.37 -17.79
C ARG A 244 11.45 28.62 -18.65
N SER A 245 10.38 29.37 -18.53
CA SER A 245 10.31 30.71 -19.10
C SER A 245 11.44 31.54 -18.49
N ALA A 246 12.30 32.01 -19.36
CA ALA A 246 13.39 32.93 -19.08
C ALA A 246 12.89 34.25 -18.50
#